data_183504f4a952e9a183d05356455bf650
#
_entry.id   183504f4a952e9a183d05356455bf650
#
_cell.length_a   1.000
_cell.length_b   1.000
_cell.length_c   1.000
_cell.angle_alpha   90.00
_cell.angle_beta   90.00
_cell.angle_gamma   90.00
#
_symmetry.space_group_name_H-M   'P 1'
#
loop_
_entity.id
_entity.type
_entity.pdbx_description
1 polymer ?
#
loop_
_entity_poly.entity_id
_entity_poly.type
_entity_poly.pdbx_seq_one_letter_code
_entity_poly.pdbx_strand_id
1 'polypeptide(L)'
;MKKNKKSNGLSSAKVILRIMKDSLGIIHWLSLATVLSIGSAYLAMTAPEILGNLTNQIYDLLDIGTPIDTSLFNNRIITLAVVYLLSALLGALTKAVMNYSVSSFFTCKIRIKMSEKIARIPIKVVDSTPNGEFISRMTNDVSIMGGSIHDIFGVIINGVIQLVMISVIIFTQEPIMAVAVIVFVPLSLVLSAVLASKSEKHFNDSRTQSGKLYSICEENLACFDAVKIFSIEKAQNEKYKDVTKKYADYSAKGYFVSGLVSPIVGLINNLSYVAICVIGAYLVINGKVNVGALVAFIMYTKLFSGPLESIANGMSMIQSTIASARRVYEYLDGEEMEEIEPEGNVSVKGAVDFVDVCFSYTDDKPLIENLNLHVSPGEKIAIVGPTGGGKTTIVNILMRFYDSRSGKVLVDGKDITAMSRTDVREMFGMVLQDTMLFSGSVYDNIAYGKEGATRDEVMEAARKAHIDSFIDALPNGYDTEINEDSTNISAGQKQLLTIARAYLSDRPILILDEATSNVDTRTELLIQQTMDELMKGRTAFVIAHRLSTIENADVILVVDNGHVVEQGKHAELLRKNGLYARIYNSQYPKDQRVS
;
A
#
# COMPACT_ATOMS: atom_id res chain seq x y z
N MET A 1 17.77 -18.54 -16.38
CA MET A 1 18.33 -17.17 -16.19
C MET A 1 18.15 -16.40 -17.48
N LYS A 2 17.03 -15.71 -17.67
CA LYS A 2 16.83 -14.74 -18.77
C LYS A 2 16.68 -13.36 -18.14
N LYS A 3 17.40 -12.41 -18.70
CA LYS A 3 17.49 -11.01 -18.32
C LYS A 3 16.09 -10.44 -18.08
N ASN A 4 15.80 -10.09 -16.82
CA ASN A 4 14.72 -9.18 -16.50
C ASN A 4 14.83 -7.97 -17.45
N LYS A 5 13.79 -7.72 -18.26
CA LYS A 5 13.59 -6.43 -18.88
C LYS A 5 13.77 -5.41 -17.74
N LYS A 6 14.84 -4.63 -17.79
CA LYS A 6 15.01 -3.46 -16.96
C LYS A 6 13.71 -2.66 -17.11
N SER A 7 12.87 -2.67 -16.09
CA SER A 7 11.90 -1.59 -15.95
C SER A 7 12.76 -0.32 -16.00
N ASN A 8 12.51 0.55 -16.95
CA ASN A 8 13.07 1.90 -16.95
C ASN A 8 12.47 2.62 -15.71
N GLY A 9 12.94 2.25 -14.53
CA GLY A 9 12.51 2.84 -13.28
C GLY A 9 12.63 4.35 -13.39
N LEU A 10 11.59 5.05 -13.01
CA LEU A 10 11.55 6.52 -13.02
C LEU A 10 12.86 7.04 -12.38
N SER A 11 13.60 7.87 -13.12
CA SER A 11 14.81 8.48 -12.56
C SER A 11 14.42 9.32 -11.34
N SER A 12 15.30 9.42 -10.33
CA SER A 12 15.03 10.16 -9.10
C SER A 12 14.54 11.59 -9.38
N ALA A 13 15.09 12.25 -10.40
CA ALA A 13 14.66 13.58 -10.83
C ALA A 13 13.19 13.58 -11.33
N LYS A 14 12.79 12.58 -12.12
CA LYS A 14 11.40 12.45 -12.59
C LYS A 14 10.42 12.19 -11.46
N VAL A 15 10.83 11.38 -10.47
CA VAL A 15 10.01 11.11 -9.27
C VAL A 15 9.77 12.39 -8.50
N ILE A 16 10.83 13.18 -8.23
CA ILE A 16 10.72 14.45 -7.52
C ILE A 16 9.82 15.43 -8.29
N LEU A 17 10.01 15.54 -9.60
CA LEU A 17 9.20 16.43 -10.45
C LEU A 17 7.71 16.03 -10.41
N ARG A 18 7.42 14.73 -10.33
CA ARG A 18 6.05 14.23 -10.24
C ARG A 18 5.44 14.50 -8.87
N ILE A 19 6.19 14.32 -7.78
CA ILE A 19 5.77 14.73 -6.44
C ILE A 19 5.41 16.22 -6.44
N MET A 20 6.27 17.06 -7.02
CA MET A 20 6.00 18.50 -7.15
C MET A 20 4.71 18.78 -7.94
N LYS A 21 4.51 18.08 -9.06
CA LYS A 21 3.28 18.23 -9.88
C LYS A 21 2.02 17.81 -9.11
N ASP A 22 2.06 16.71 -8.38
CA ASP A 22 0.94 16.26 -7.55
C ASP A 22 0.69 17.20 -6.37
N SER A 23 1.72 17.95 -5.93
CA SER A 23 1.65 18.97 -4.89
C SER A 23 1.10 20.32 -5.37
N LEU A 24 0.89 20.53 -6.67
CA LEU A 24 0.36 21.80 -7.20
C LEU A 24 -1.00 22.20 -6.60
N GLY A 25 -1.84 21.22 -6.26
CA GLY A 25 -3.12 21.48 -5.58
C GLY A 25 -3.02 22.07 -4.17
N ILE A 26 -1.84 22.00 -3.54
CA ILE A 26 -1.56 22.52 -2.21
C ILE A 26 -0.55 23.68 -2.21
N ILE A 27 -0.27 24.24 -3.38
CA ILE A 27 0.76 25.28 -3.56
C ILE A 27 0.49 26.53 -2.71
N HIS A 28 -0.78 26.89 -2.50
CA HIS A 28 -1.19 28.01 -1.65
C HIS A 28 -0.80 27.79 -0.18
N TRP A 29 -0.92 26.55 0.34
CA TRP A 29 -0.45 26.20 1.69
C TRP A 29 1.07 26.18 1.79
N LEU A 30 1.76 25.69 0.74
CA LEU A 30 3.22 25.73 0.67
C LEU A 30 3.75 27.18 0.61
N SER A 31 3.10 28.06 -0.17
CA SER A 31 3.48 29.47 -0.22
C SER A 31 3.25 30.18 1.11
N LEU A 32 2.13 29.90 1.79
CA LEU A 32 1.86 30.42 3.13
C LEU A 32 2.92 29.97 4.13
N ALA A 33 3.23 28.67 4.16
CA ALA A 33 4.27 28.13 5.03
C ALA A 33 5.65 28.77 4.76
N THR A 34 5.99 29.00 3.48
CA THR A 34 7.23 29.66 3.08
C THR A 34 7.28 31.11 3.57
N VAL A 35 6.21 31.88 3.42
CA VAL A 35 6.14 33.26 3.93
C VAL A 35 6.26 33.32 5.44
N LEU A 36 5.54 32.46 6.16
CA LEU A 36 5.63 32.35 7.63
C LEU A 36 7.04 31.97 8.09
N SER A 37 7.69 31.06 7.34
CA SER A 37 9.07 30.63 7.61
C SER A 37 10.08 31.77 7.42
N ILE A 38 9.96 32.54 6.31
CA ILE A 38 10.79 33.73 6.07
C ILE A 38 10.60 34.74 7.20
N GLY A 39 9.35 35.01 7.59
CA GLY A 39 9.06 35.93 8.70
C GLY A 39 9.65 35.46 10.02
N SER A 40 9.51 34.17 10.36
CA SER A 40 10.11 33.57 11.55
C SER A 40 11.64 33.69 11.55
N ALA A 41 12.28 33.35 10.41
CA ALA A 41 13.72 33.44 10.25
C ALA A 41 14.23 34.89 10.37
N TYR A 42 13.56 35.85 9.73
CA TYR A 42 13.91 37.26 9.80
C TYR A 42 13.87 37.77 11.24
N LEU A 43 12.78 37.50 11.98
CA LEU A 43 12.66 37.88 13.37
C LEU A 43 13.76 37.22 14.26
N ALA A 44 14.02 35.94 14.06
CA ALA A 44 15.08 35.24 14.78
C ALA A 44 16.46 35.87 14.56
N MET A 45 16.70 36.43 13.37
CA MET A 45 17.98 37.05 13.01
C MET A 45 18.14 38.51 13.45
N THR A 46 17.04 39.20 13.78
CA THR A 46 17.12 40.56 14.40
C THR A 46 17.48 40.51 15.88
N ALA A 47 17.22 39.38 16.55
CA ALA A 47 17.49 39.25 17.99
C ALA A 47 18.99 39.40 18.38
N PRO A 48 19.96 38.79 17.65
CA PRO A 48 21.40 39.04 17.93
C PRO A 48 21.82 40.50 17.82
N GLU A 49 21.28 41.23 16.85
CA GLU A 49 21.56 42.66 16.66
C GLU A 49 21.04 43.51 17.83
N ILE A 50 19.79 43.25 18.26
CA ILE A 50 19.19 43.92 19.43
C ILE A 50 20.04 43.67 20.67
N LEU A 51 20.49 42.41 20.89
CA LEU A 51 21.34 42.08 22.03
C LEU A 51 22.70 42.73 21.93
N GLY A 52 23.31 42.80 20.73
CA GLY A 52 24.55 43.53 20.48
C GLY A 52 24.42 45.00 20.85
N ASN A 53 23.35 45.65 20.45
CA ASN A 53 23.08 47.05 20.79
C ASN A 53 22.86 47.26 22.29
N LEU A 54 22.22 46.32 23.00
CA LEU A 54 22.14 46.36 24.48
C LEU A 54 23.52 46.25 25.13
N THR A 55 24.36 45.35 24.60
CA THR A 55 25.73 45.17 25.09
C THR A 55 26.56 46.41 24.92
N ASN A 56 26.46 47.12 23.77
CA ASN A 56 27.15 48.37 23.58
C ASN A 56 26.72 49.44 24.61
N GLN A 57 25.44 49.56 24.91
CA GLN A 57 24.98 50.52 25.94
C GLN A 57 25.54 50.22 27.33
N ILE A 58 25.66 48.92 27.69
CA ILE A 58 26.29 48.52 28.96
C ILE A 58 27.78 48.86 28.95
N TYR A 59 28.47 48.62 27.83
CA TYR A 59 29.87 48.92 27.67
C TYR A 59 30.16 50.44 27.80
N ASP A 60 29.37 51.27 27.11
CA ASP A 60 29.51 52.73 27.14
C ASP A 60 29.26 53.31 28.55
N LEU A 61 28.37 52.70 29.36
CA LEU A 61 28.19 53.06 30.75
C LEU A 61 29.45 52.78 31.57
N LEU A 62 30.07 51.63 31.38
CA LEU A 62 31.23 51.18 32.17
C LEU A 62 32.52 51.94 31.79
N ASP A 63 32.66 52.29 30.50
CA ASP A 63 33.88 52.92 29.98
C ASP A 63 33.83 54.46 30.06
N ILE A 64 32.71 55.08 29.74
CA ILE A 64 32.58 56.55 29.64
C ILE A 64 31.74 57.13 30.81
N GLY A 65 31.14 56.29 31.64
CA GLY A 65 30.28 56.71 32.74
C GLY A 65 28.96 57.35 32.33
N THR A 66 28.56 57.16 31.09
CA THR A 66 27.28 57.70 30.59
C THR A 66 26.10 56.98 31.24
N PRO A 67 25.13 57.69 31.84
CA PRO A 67 24.00 57.04 32.50
C PRO A 67 23.17 56.28 31.46
N ILE A 68 22.80 55.03 31.78
CA ILE A 68 21.86 54.24 30.94
C ILE A 68 20.51 54.95 30.98
N ASP A 69 19.97 55.24 29.80
CA ASP A 69 18.55 55.52 29.67
C ASP A 69 17.75 54.26 29.96
N THR A 70 17.27 54.15 31.20
CA THR A 70 16.53 52.95 31.68
C THR A 70 15.27 52.70 30.88
N SER A 71 14.67 53.72 30.27
CA SER A 71 13.47 53.58 29.44
C SER A 71 13.80 52.92 28.09
N LEU A 72 14.86 53.39 27.44
CA LEU A 72 15.36 52.79 26.18
C LEU A 72 15.88 51.36 26.38
N PHE A 73 16.57 51.11 27.49
CA PHE A 73 17.08 49.79 27.83
C PHE A 73 15.93 48.79 28.05
N ASN A 74 14.91 49.15 28.88
CA ASN A 74 13.77 48.31 29.13
C ASN A 74 12.94 48.08 27.84
N ASN A 75 12.75 49.10 27.00
CA ASN A 75 12.08 48.94 25.74
C ASN A 75 12.77 47.95 24.81
N ARG A 76 14.11 47.95 24.73
CA ARG A 76 14.88 46.99 23.93
C ARG A 76 14.80 45.57 24.48
N ILE A 77 14.76 45.38 25.79
CA ILE A 77 14.52 44.05 26.41
C ILE A 77 13.13 43.54 26.06
N ILE A 78 12.10 44.39 26.17
CA ILE A 78 10.74 44.04 25.80
C ILE A 78 10.68 43.70 24.30
N THR A 79 11.30 44.52 23.45
CA THR A 79 11.36 44.24 22.01
C THR A 79 12.04 42.90 21.72
N LEU A 80 13.14 42.57 22.38
CA LEU A 80 13.83 41.29 22.25
C LEU A 80 12.90 40.11 22.61
N ALA A 81 12.19 40.23 23.75
CA ALA A 81 11.26 39.21 24.21
C ALA A 81 10.08 39.02 23.21
N VAL A 82 9.52 40.13 22.70
CA VAL A 82 8.44 40.10 21.68
C VAL A 82 8.92 39.49 20.38
N VAL A 83 10.14 39.83 19.93
CA VAL A 83 10.72 39.27 18.69
C VAL A 83 10.91 37.77 18.80
N TYR A 84 11.44 37.26 19.92
CA TYR A 84 11.60 35.82 20.14
C TYR A 84 10.25 35.12 20.22
N LEU A 85 9.28 35.69 20.93
CA LEU A 85 7.94 35.10 21.05
C LEU A 85 7.20 35.05 19.72
N LEU A 86 7.29 36.14 18.94
CA LEU A 86 6.66 36.20 17.62
C LEU A 86 7.36 35.27 16.62
N SER A 87 8.70 35.17 16.65
CA SER A 87 9.45 34.21 15.84
C SER A 87 9.06 32.77 16.16
N ALA A 88 8.95 32.43 17.46
CA ALA A 88 8.52 31.10 17.90
C ALA A 88 7.07 30.79 17.44
N LEU A 89 6.16 31.78 17.56
CA LEU A 89 4.77 31.64 17.12
C LEU A 89 4.68 31.40 15.60
N LEU A 90 5.38 32.18 14.80
CA LEU A 90 5.43 31.99 13.33
C LEU A 90 6.02 30.64 12.96
N GLY A 91 7.08 30.19 13.67
CA GLY A 91 7.66 28.86 13.49
C GLY A 91 6.69 27.73 13.83
N ALA A 92 5.91 27.88 14.91
CA ALA A 92 4.88 26.93 15.28
C ALA A 92 3.73 26.88 14.25
N LEU A 93 3.29 28.05 13.77
CA LEU A 93 2.28 28.14 12.69
C LEU A 93 2.78 27.51 11.40
N THR A 94 4.04 27.72 11.01
CA THR A 94 4.66 27.06 9.84
C THR A 94 4.57 25.53 9.96
N LYS A 95 4.94 24.97 11.11
CA LYS A 95 4.84 23.52 11.37
C LYS A 95 3.40 23.02 11.34
N ALA A 96 2.47 23.77 11.92
CA ALA A 96 1.05 23.41 11.90
C ALA A 96 0.48 23.39 10.49
N VAL A 97 0.78 24.40 9.66
CA VAL A 97 0.36 24.45 8.25
C VAL A 97 0.95 23.29 7.46
N MET A 98 2.23 22.99 7.63
CA MET A 98 2.89 21.89 6.92
C MET A 98 2.32 20.53 7.30
N ASN A 99 2.11 20.25 8.59
CA ASN A 99 1.59 18.98 9.05
C ASN A 99 0.12 18.77 8.70
N TYR A 100 -0.72 19.75 9.03
CA TYR A 100 -2.17 19.59 8.87
C TYR A 100 -2.62 19.69 7.42
N SER A 101 -2.16 20.71 6.69
CA SER A 101 -2.67 20.96 5.34
C SER A 101 -1.87 20.22 4.27
N VAL A 102 -0.53 20.34 4.28
CA VAL A 102 0.29 19.77 3.21
C VAL A 102 0.33 18.26 3.27
N SER A 103 0.74 17.69 4.41
CA SER A 103 0.91 16.24 4.54
C SER A 103 -0.43 15.49 4.43
N SER A 104 -1.49 15.98 5.11
CA SER A 104 -2.80 15.32 5.11
C SER A 104 -3.49 15.36 3.75
N PHE A 105 -3.54 16.52 3.09
CA PHE A 105 -4.18 16.65 1.77
C PHE A 105 -3.43 15.88 0.69
N PHE A 106 -2.10 15.90 0.70
CA PHE A 106 -1.32 15.13 -0.27
C PHE A 106 -1.53 13.62 -0.10
N THR A 107 -1.44 13.14 1.15
CA THR A 107 -1.64 11.72 1.47
C THR A 107 -3.03 11.25 1.06
N CYS A 108 -4.07 12.04 1.37
CA CYS A 108 -5.45 11.75 0.99
C CYS A 108 -5.59 11.65 -0.53
N LYS A 109 -5.07 12.64 -1.26
CA LYS A 109 -5.11 12.67 -2.74
C LYS A 109 -4.45 11.44 -3.37
N ILE A 110 -3.28 11.03 -2.88
CA ILE A 110 -2.59 9.84 -3.40
C ILE A 110 -3.37 8.56 -3.06
N ARG A 111 -3.91 8.44 -1.84
CA ARG A 111 -4.74 7.29 -1.46
C ARG A 111 -5.99 7.14 -2.31
N ILE A 112 -6.68 8.25 -2.61
CA ILE A 112 -7.84 8.24 -3.52
C ILE A 112 -7.42 7.72 -4.89
N LYS A 113 -6.34 8.27 -5.49
CA LYS A 113 -5.83 7.79 -6.78
C LYS A 113 -5.47 6.31 -6.77
N MET A 114 -4.89 5.81 -5.67
CA MET A 114 -4.56 4.39 -5.55
C MET A 114 -5.81 3.52 -5.42
N SER A 115 -6.82 3.97 -4.67
CA SER A 115 -8.10 3.27 -4.54
C SER A 115 -8.85 3.19 -5.87
N GLU A 116 -8.90 4.30 -6.62
CA GLU A 116 -9.49 4.32 -7.96
C GLU A 116 -8.74 3.38 -8.93
N LYS A 117 -7.42 3.33 -8.80
CA LYS A 117 -6.59 2.42 -9.61
C LYS A 117 -6.87 0.95 -9.31
N ILE A 118 -7.11 0.56 -8.03
CA ILE A 118 -7.44 -0.83 -7.67
C ILE A 118 -8.65 -1.34 -8.45
N ALA A 119 -9.67 -0.50 -8.60
CA ALA A 119 -10.87 -0.89 -9.34
C ALA A 119 -10.61 -1.18 -10.83
N ARG A 120 -9.50 -0.67 -11.39
CA ARG A 120 -9.18 -0.72 -12.83
C ARG A 120 -8.01 -1.62 -13.18
N ILE A 121 -7.31 -2.19 -12.22
CA ILE A 121 -6.16 -3.07 -12.52
C ILE A 121 -6.63 -4.43 -13.05
N PRO A 122 -5.92 -5.03 -14.01
CA PRO A 122 -6.21 -6.38 -14.47
C PRO A 122 -6.00 -7.41 -13.37
N ILE A 123 -6.85 -8.42 -13.29
CA ILE A 123 -6.73 -9.54 -12.32
C ILE A 123 -5.36 -10.21 -12.43
N LYS A 124 -4.79 -10.31 -13.62
CA LYS A 124 -3.42 -10.79 -13.85
C LYS A 124 -2.38 -10.11 -12.96
N VAL A 125 -2.53 -8.81 -12.69
CA VAL A 125 -1.61 -8.05 -11.82
C VAL A 125 -1.85 -8.42 -10.36
N VAL A 126 -3.11 -8.60 -9.95
CA VAL A 126 -3.48 -9.03 -8.60
C VAL A 126 -2.94 -10.43 -8.32
N ASP A 127 -3.17 -11.37 -9.22
CA ASP A 127 -2.71 -12.77 -9.08
C ASP A 127 -1.18 -12.91 -9.05
N SER A 128 -0.47 -12.01 -9.73
CA SER A 128 1.00 -12.03 -9.79
C SER A 128 1.69 -11.27 -8.65
N THR A 129 0.96 -10.50 -7.86
CA THR A 129 1.51 -9.63 -6.81
C THR A 129 1.00 -10.08 -5.44
N PRO A 130 1.86 -10.35 -4.46
CA PRO A 130 1.42 -10.72 -3.12
C PRO A 130 0.54 -9.64 -2.49
N ASN A 131 -0.56 -10.02 -1.85
CA ASN A 131 -1.52 -9.09 -1.21
C ASN A 131 -0.83 -8.13 -0.21
N GLY A 132 0.16 -8.63 0.55
CA GLY A 132 0.93 -7.81 1.48
C GLY A 132 1.71 -6.68 0.81
N GLU A 133 2.11 -6.84 -0.46
CA GLU A 133 2.78 -5.79 -1.21
C GLU A 133 1.82 -4.65 -1.59
N PHE A 134 0.59 -4.97 -2.02
CA PHE A 134 -0.46 -3.97 -2.25
C PHE A 134 -0.76 -3.17 -0.99
N ILE A 135 -1.01 -3.86 0.12
CA ILE A 135 -1.31 -3.23 1.42
C ILE A 135 -0.16 -2.34 1.85
N SER A 136 1.09 -2.82 1.75
CA SER A 136 2.29 -2.04 2.11
C SER A 136 2.44 -0.78 1.25
N ARG A 137 2.17 -0.85 -0.06
CA ARG A 137 2.21 0.33 -0.95
C ARG A 137 1.14 1.35 -0.59
N MET A 138 -0.09 0.91 -0.30
CA MET A 138 -1.21 1.81 0.04
C MET A 138 -1.09 2.45 1.42
N THR A 139 -0.51 1.74 2.38
CA THR A 139 -0.39 2.20 3.76
C THR A 139 0.97 2.83 4.04
N ASN A 140 2.04 2.04 3.98
CA ASN A 140 3.37 2.48 4.39
C ASN A 140 4.02 3.44 3.39
N ASP A 141 4.06 3.08 2.09
CA ASP A 141 4.74 3.91 1.09
C ASP A 141 4.06 5.27 0.91
N VAL A 142 2.73 5.31 0.88
CA VAL A 142 1.98 6.57 0.81
C VAL A 142 2.17 7.41 2.08
N SER A 143 2.21 6.78 3.27
CA SER A 143 2.47 7.50 4.53
C SER A 143 3.89 8.08 4.58
N ILE A 144 4.91 7.34 4.09
CA ILE A 144 6.28 7.84 3.95
C ILE A 144 6.31 9.02 2.98
N MET A 145 5.63 8.93 1.84
CA MET A 145 5.55 10.06 0.90
C MET A 145 4.92 11.31 1.52
N GLY A 146 3.81 11.15 2.23
CA GLY A 146 3.10 12.26 2.88
C GLY A 146 3.91 12.92 4.00
N GLY A 147 4.51 12.12 4.89
CA GLY A 147 5.38 12.61 5.96
C GLY A 147 6.62 13.31 5.40
N SER A 148 7.22 12.73 4.37
CA SER A 148 8.44 13.27 3.78
C SER A 148 8.25 14.59 3.04
N ILE A 149 7.05 14.89 2.54
CA ILE A 149 6.79 16.22 1.95
C ILE A 149 6.94 17.29 3.03
N HIS A 150 6.40 17.06 4.24
CA HIS A 150 6.62 17.95 5.37
C HIS A 150 8.12 18.17 5.64
N ASP A 151 8.88 17.08 5.67
CA ASP A 151 10.30 17.14 6.03
C ASP A 151 11.16 17.75 4.92
N ILE A 152 10.89 17.40 3.65
CA ILE A 152 11.63 17.96 2.51
C ILE A 152 11.36 19.47 2.36
N PHE A 153 10.11 19.88 2.36
CA PHE A 153 9.76 21.29 2.21
C PHE A 153 10.02 22.08 3.48
N GLY A 154 9.65 21.55 4.65
CA GLY A 154 9.84 22.24 5.94
C GLY A 154 11.31 22.34 6.33
N VAL A 155 12.06 21.27 6.22
CA VAL A 155 13.45 21.18 6.69
C VAL A 155 14.43 21.79 5.68
N ILE A 156 14.30 21.43 4.38
CA ILE A 156 15.26 21.89 3.37
C ILE A 156 15.01 23.36 3.01
N ILE A 157 13.77 23.73 2.72
CA ILE A 157 13.44 25.12 2.35
C ILE A 157 13.75 26.06 3.52
N ASN A 158 13.32 25.69 4.72
CA ASN A 158 13.57 26.46 5.95
C ASN A 158 15.08 26.57 6.24
N GLY A 159 15.77 25.43 6.17
CA GLY A 159 17.22 25.38 6.40
C GLY A 159 18.00 26.22 5.39
N VAL A 160 17.65 26.14 4.10
CA VAL A 160 18.30 26.94 3.04
C VAL A 160 17.98 28.43 3.21
N ILE A 161 16.73 28.80 3.46
CA ILE A 161 16.33 30.19 3.71
C ILE A 161 17.12 30.76 4.88
N GLN A 162 17.18 30.05 6.02
CA GLN A 162 17.91 30.50 7.18
C GLN A 162 19.41 30.63 6.89
N LEU A 163 20.06 29.66 6.24
CA LEU A 163 21.48 29.75 5.88
C LEU A 163 21.78 30.94 4.97
N VAL A 164 20.96 31.16 3.94
CA VAL A 164 21.13 32.30 3.02
C VAL A 164 20.99 33.63 3.78
N MET A 165 19.94 33.77 4.60
CA MET A 165 19.68 34.98 5.36
C MET A 165 20.79 35.26 6.37
N ILE A 166 21.23 34.27 7.16
CA ILE A 166 22.33 34.42 8.11
C ILE A 166 23.61 34.82 7.36
N SER A 167 23.91 34.14 6.23
CA SER A 167 25.10 34.46 5.44
C SER A 167 25.09 35.91 4.93
N VAL A 168 23.95 36.38 4.42
CA VAL A 168 23.80 37.76 3.96
C VAL A 168 24.05 38.74 5.11
N ILE A 169 23.44 38.52 6.28
CA ILE A 169 23.56 39.41 7.44
C ILE A 169 25.00 39.48 7.92
N ILE A 170 25.66 38.33 8.12
CA ILE A 170 27.03 38.33 8.63
C ILE A 170 28.03 38.98 7.66
N PHE A 171 27.83 38.84 6.33
CA PHE A 171 28.67 39.49 5.32
C PHE A 171 28.46 40.99 5.25
N THR A 172 27.25 41.48 5.48
CA THR A 172 26.94 42.91 5.46
C THR A 172 27.45 43.64 6.71
N GLN A 173 27.54 42.92 7.85
CA GLN A 173 28.05 43.51 9.09
C GLN A 173 29.58 43.53 9.15
N GLU A 174 30.24 42.37 9.02
CA GLU A 174 31.70 42.26 9.11
C GLU A 174 32.25 41.12 8.25
N PRO A 175 32.77 41.40 7.05
CA PRO A 175 33.21 40.36 6.09
C PRO A 175 34.34 39.47 6.61
N ILE A 176 35.26 39.99 7.44
CA ILE A 176 36.40 39.21 7.97
C ILE A 176 35.90 38.13 8.94
N MET A 177 34.98 38.49 9.82
CA MET A 177 34.37 37.55 10.77
C MET A 177 33.47 36.57 10.05
N ALA A 178 32.75 37.01 8.98
CA ALA A 178 31.89 36.14 8.16
C ALA A 178 32.69 35.03 7.48
N VAL A 179 33.88 35.33 6.93
CA VAL A 179 34.77 34.31 6.34
C VAL A 179 35.18 33.26 7.38
N ALA A 180 35.50 33.70 8.63
CA ALA A 180 35.86 32.77 9.71
C ALA A 180 34.71 31.79 10.02
N VAL A 181 33.43 32.22 10.01
CA VAL A 181 32.28 31.34 10.19
C VAL A 181 32.13 30.37 9.02
N ILE A 182 32.15 30.89 7.80
CA ILE A 182 31.86 30.13 6.58
C ILE A 182 32.87 29.02 6.30
N VAL A 183 34.13 29.19 6.70
CA VAL A 183 35.18 28.14 6.56
C VAL A 183 34.82 26.86 7.33
N PHE A 184 34.16 26.96 8.48
CA PHE A 184 33.79 25.82 9.30
C PHE A 184 32.53 25.08 8.77
N VAL A 185 31.71 25.73 7.96
CA VAL A 185 30.48 25.13 7.39
C VAL A 185 30.76 23.93 6.48
N PRO A 186 31.61 24.02 5.45
CA PRO A 186 31.94 22.86 4.61
C PRO A 186 32.62 21.75 5.43
N LEU A 187 33.44 22.09 6.41
CA LEU A 187 34.09 21.11 7.26
C LEU A 187 33.09 20.28 8.06
N SER A 188 32.07 20.93 8.65
CA SER A 188 31.01 20.23 9.38
C SER A 188 30.16 19.35 8.45
N LEU A 189 29.81 19.83 7.22
CA LEU A 189 29.06 19.08 6.24
C LEU A 189 29.80 17.84 5.74
N VAL A 190 31.09 17.98 5.39
CA VAL A 190 31.91 16.85 4.92
C VAL A 190 32.03 15.78 6.01
N LEU A 191 32.30 16.20 7.24
CA LEU A 191 32.49 15.26 8.36
C LEU A 191 31.19 14.56 8.71
N SER A 192 30.06 15.28 8.72
CA SER A 192 28.72 14.71 8.89
C SER A 192 28.37 13.70 7.77
N ALA A 193 28.67 14.01 6.51
CA ALA A 193 28.43 13.13 5.38
C ALA A 193 29.27 11.83 5.47
N VAL A 194 30.53 11.91 5.89
CA VAL A 194 31.39 10.74 6.10
C VAL A 194 30.85 9.84 7.21
N LEU A 195 30.42 10.41 8.34
CA LEU A 195 29.83 9.65 9.44
C LEU A 195 28.49 9.03 9.06
N ALA A 196 27.63 9.79 8.38
CA ALA A 196 26.36 9.29 7.88
C ALA A 196 26.55 8.08 6.94
N SER A 197 27.49 8.17 5.98
CA SER A 197 27.80 7.08 5.06
C SER A 197 28.33 5.82 5.78
N LYS A 198 29.17 5.99 6.80
CA LYS A 198 29.65 4.86 7.62
C LYS A 198 28.53 4.23 8.45
N SER A 199 27.67 5.03 9.02
CA SER A 199 26.51 4.58 9.81
C SER A 199 25.49 3.84 8.94
N GLU A 200 25.24 4.32 7.71
CA GLU A 200 24.31 3.71 6.75
C GLU A 200 24.64 2.24 6.46
N LYS A 201 25.94 1.92 6.30
CA LYS A 201 26.36 0.52 6.09
C LYS A 201 25.89 -0.38 7.24
N HIS A 202 26.11 0.04 8.49
CA HIS A 202 25.70 -0.74 9.66
C HIS A 202 24.18 -0.83 9.79
N PHE A 203 23.45 0.23 9.47
CA PHE A 203 21.99 0.19 9.45
C PHE A 203 21.42 -0.73 8.36
N ASN A 204 22.06 -0.80 7.20
CA ASN A 204 21.64 -1.74 6.14
C ASN A 204 21.87 -3.20 6.56
N ASP A 205 22.99 -3.51 7.20
CA ASP A 205 23.26 -4.82 7.78
C ASP A 205 22.23 -5.15 8.89
N SER A 206 21.94 -4.19 9.76
CA SER A 206 20.91 -4.30 10.80
C SER A 206 19.52 -4.58 10.22
N ARG A 207 19.08 -3.83 9.18
CA ARG A 207 17.80 -4.07 8.49
C ARG A 207 17.73 -5.47 7.89
N THR A 208 18.83 -5.96 7.33
CA THR A 208 18.90 -7.32 6.79
C THR A 208 18.69 -8.38 7.90
N GLN A 209 19.30 -8.19 9.08
CA GLN A 209 19.08 -9.11 10.20
C GLN A 209 17.66 -8.96 10.79
N SER A 210 17.11 -7.75 10.84
CA SER A 210 15.73 -7.50 11.24
C SER A 210 14.74 -8.25 10.34
N GLY A 211 14.92 -8.21 9.02
CA GLY A 211 14.12 -9.00 8.08
C GLY A 211 14.16 -10.51 8.38
N LYS A 212 15.33 -11.05 8.71
CA LYS A 212 15.47 -12.46 9.13
C LYS A 212 14.75 -12.76 10.45
N LEU A 213 14.77 -11.83 11.41
CA LEU A 213 14.03 -11.97 12.66
C LEU A 213 12.52 -12.06 12.41
N TYR A 214 11.98 -11.14 11.59
CA TYR A 214 10.57 -11.19 11.21
C TYR A 214 10.20 -12.49 10.53
N SER A 215 11.02 -12.97 9.57
CA SER A 215 10.78 -14.25 8.90
C SER A 215 10.77 -15.44 9.86
N ILE A 216 11.69 -15.49 10.85
CA ILE A 216 11.69 -16.55 11.87
C ILE A 216 10.44 -16.47 12.75
N CYS A 217 10.01 -15.26 13.15
CA CYS A 217 8.78 -15.10 13.93
C CYS A 217 7.55 -15.54 13.15
N GLU A 218 7.43 -15.11 11.89
CA GLU A 218 6.33 -15.48 11.00
C GLU A 218 6.27 -17.00 10.79
N GLU A 219 7.43 -17.64 10.48
CA GLU A 219 7.54 -19.10 10.34
C GLU A 219 7.10 -19.83 11.61
N ASN A 220 7.58 -19.39 12.78
CA ASN A 220 7.22 -20.02 14.07
C ASN A 220 5.75 -19.84 14.43
N LEU A 221 5.14 -18.70 14.09
CA LEU A 221 3.71 -18.46 14.33
C LEU A 221 2.84 -19.23 13.33
N ALA A 222 3.19 -19.23 12.07
CA ALA A 222 2.46 -19.96 11.02
C ALA A 222 2.51 -21.48 11.25
N CYS A 223 3.64 -21.99 11.75
CA CYS A 223 3.84 -23.41 12.03
C CYS A 223 3.81 -23.72 13.54
N PHE A 224 3.05 -22.96 14.34
CA PHE A 224 3.08 -23.07 15.79
C PHE A 224 2.78 -24.49 16.29
N ASP A 225 1.76 -25.14 15.73
CA ASP A 225 1.38 -26.50 16.09
C ASP A 225 2.50 -27.51 15.78
N ALA A 226 3.16 -27.36 14.61
CA ALA A 226 4.29 -28.21 14.25
C ALA A 226 5.48 -28.02 15.22
N VAL A 227 5.80 -26.77 15.59
CA VAL A 227 6.85 -26.47 16.57
C VAL A 227 6.56 -27.16 17.89
N LYS A 228 5.27 -27.20 18.34
CA LYS A 228 4.83 -27.85 19.56
C LYS A 228 4.85 -29.39 19.47
N ILE A 229 4.28 -29.94 18.39
CA ILE A 229 4.20 -31.40 18.18
C ILE A 229 5.60 -32.02 18.13
N PHE A 230 6.54 -31.37 17.42
CA PHE A 230 7.92 -31.87 17.31
C PHE A 230 8.86 -31.39 18.41
N SER A 231 8.40 -30.59 19.40
CA SER A 231 9.17 -30.10 20.55
C SER A 231 10.49 -29.41 20.14
N ILE A 232 10.49 -28.61 19.06
CA ILE A 232 11.69 -27.96 18.51
C ILE A 232 11.87 -26.51 19.00
N GLU A 233 11.16 -26.10 20.06
CA GLU A 233 11.21 -24.73 20.58
C GLU A 233 12.63 -24.26 20.94
N LYS A 234 13.44 -25.18 21.52
CA LYS A 234 14.82 -24.86 21.89
C LYS A 234 15.66 -24.52 20.65
N ALA A 235 15.56 -25.32 19.59
CA ALA A 235 16.30 -25.10 18.35
C ALA A 235 15.88 -23.78 17.67
N GLN A 236 14.57 -23.50 17.60
CA GLN A 236 14.06 -22.25 17.05
C GLN A 236 14.49 -21.04 17.89
N ASN A 237 14.49 -21.15 19.21
CA ASN A 237 14.93 -20.08 20.11
C ASN A 237 16.45 -19.80 19.97
N GLU A 238 17.29 -20.81 19.80
CA GLU A 238 18.72 -20.61 19.53
C GLU A 238 18.96 -19.93 18.19
N LYS A 239 18.23 -20.33 17.13
CA LYS A 239 18.27 -19.66 15.81
C LYS A 239 17.87 -18.18 15.94
N TYR A 240 16.79 -17.89 16.68
CA TYR A 240 16.32 -16.53 16.94
C TYR A 240 17.36 -15.71 17.70
N LYS A 241 17.96 -16.26 18.78
CA LYS A 241 18.99 -15.59 19.58
C LYS A 241 20.23 -15.24 18.78
N ASP A 242 20.73 -16.13 17.89
CA ASP A 242 21.88 -15.87 17.06
C ASP A 242 21.64 -14.66 16.14
N VAL A 243 20.48 -14.63 15.47
CA VAL A 243 20.13 -13.51 14.59
C VAL A 243 19.89 -12.22 15.37
N THR A 244 19.26 -12.30 16.56
CA THR A 244 19.06 -11.15 17.45
C THR A 244 20.39 -10.55 17.90
N LYS A 245 21.38 -11.38 18.24
CA LYS A 245 22.72 -10.93 18.63
C LYS A 245 23.40 -10.16 17.48
N LYS A 246 23.32 -10.68 16.25
CA LYS A 246 23.85 -10.00 15.05
C LYS A 246 23.13 -8.69 14.78
N TYR A 247 21.80 -8.67 14.90
CA TYR A 247 20.99 -7.46 14.78
C TYR A 247 21.42 -6.39 15.82
N ALA A 248 21.55 -6.79 17.08
CA ALA A 248 21.95 -5.90 18.17
C ALA A 248 23.36 -5.32 17.94
N ASP A 249 24.33 -6.14 17.50
CA ASP A 249 25.70 -5.70 17.23
C ASP A 249 25.75 -4.67 16.08
N TYR A 250 25.09 -4.94 14.96
CA TYR A 250 25.03 -3.99 13.84
C TYR A 250 24.28 -2.72 14.22
N SER A 251 23.15 -2.83 14.95
CA SER A 251 22.39 -1.69 15.44
C SER A 251 23.23 -0.82 16.38
N ALA A 252 23.91 -1.42 17.35
CA ALA A 252 24.76 -0.71 18.29
C ALA A 252 25.89 0.06 17.57
N LYS A 253 26.55 -0.57 16.59
CA LYS A 253 27.57 0.10 15.77
C LYS A 253 26.98 1.24 14.93
N GLY A 254 25.81 1.03 14.33
CA GLY A 254 25.11 2.06 13.56
C GLY A 254 24.73 3.27 14.42
N TYR A 255 24.11 3.04 15.57
CA TYR A 255 23.73 4.09 16.51
C TYR A 255 24.95 4.81 17.13
N PHE A 256 26.03 4.08 17.44
CA PHE A 256 27.25 4.69 17.94
C PHE A 256 27.86 5.67 16.93
N VAL A 257 28.04 5.21 15.67
CA VAL A 257 28.60 6.08 14.62
C VAL A 257 27.68 7.26 14.30
N SER A 258 26.38 7.02 14.20
CA SER A 258 25.38 8.08 13.97
C SER A 258 25.34 9.07 15.15
N GLY A 259 25.44 8.57 16.38
CA GLY A 259 25.44 9.38 17.59
C GLY A 259 26.66 10.33 17.73
N LEU A 260 27.77 10.04 17.02
CA LEU A 260 28.93 10.92 16.98
C LEU A 260 28.73 12.18 16.12
N VAL A 261 27.70 12.22 15.25
CA VAL A 261 27.48 13.37 14.35
C VAL A 261 27.25 14.65 15.14
N SER A 262 26.32 14.64 16.09
CA SER A 262 26.01 15.84 16.88
C SER A 262 27.18 16.35 17.74
N PRO A 263 27.90 15.51 18.50
CA PRO A 263 29.09 15.96 19.23
C PRO A 263 30.20 16.53 18.34
N ILE A 264 30.41 15.94 17.15
CA ILE A 264 31.46 16.41 16.23
C ILE A 264 31.06 17.73 15.58
N VAL A 265 29.82 17.90 15.16
CA VAL A 265 29.30 19.19 14.69
C VAL A 265 29.40 20.23 15.80
N GLY A 266 29.05 19.87 17.04
CA GLY A 266 29.21 20.72 18.23
C GLY A 266 30.66 21.14 18.48
N LEU A 267 31.63 20.22 18.32
CA LEU A 267 33.05 20.53 18.42
C LEU A 267 33.48 21.56 17.35
N ILE A 268 33.09 21.37 16.10
CA ILE A 268 33.42 22.30 15.01
C ILE A 268 32.80 23.66 15.27
N ASN A 269 31.57 23.72 15.75
CA ASN A 269 30.90 24.97 16.11
C ASN A 269 31.63 25.68 17.27
N ASN A 270 32.10 24.93 18.27
CA ASN A 270 32.90 25.51 19.38
C ASN A 270 34.26 26.02 18.88
N LEU A 271 34.91 25.35 17.93
CA LEU A 271 36.13 25.84 17.29
C LEU A 271 35.87 27.13 16.48
N SER A 272 34.76 27.17 15.74
CA SER A 272 34.31 28.39 15.05
C SER A 272 34.04 29.53 16.04
N TYR A 273 33.38 29.25 17.17
CA TYR A 273 33.15 30.20 18.26
C TYR A 273 34.48 30.77 18.82
N VAL A 274 35.46 29.89 19.13
CA VAL A 274 36.78 30.32 19.60
C VAL A 274 37.49 31.21 18.57
N ALA A 275 37.46 30.81 17.29
CA ALA A 275 38.08 31.61 16.22
C ALA A 275 37.45 33.01 16.13
N ILE A 276 36.10 33.10 16.24
CA ILE A 276 35.39 34.39 16.23
C ILE A 276 35.72 35.22 17.43
N CYS A 277 35.84 34.63 18.64
CA CYS A 277 36.26 35.37 19.85
C CYS A 277 37.66 35.94 19.69
N VAL A 278 38.61 35.18 19.16
CA VAL A 278 39.99 35.65 18.95
C VAL A 278 40.07 36.74 17.88
N ILE A 279 39.50 36.51 16.72
CA ILE A 279 39.50 37.49 15.61
C ILE A 279 38.69 38.72 15.99
N GLY A 280 37.53 38.53 16.58
CA GLY A 280 36.67 39.62 17.03
C GLY A 280 37.30 40.49 18.12
N ALA A 281 37.94 39.89 19.14
CA ALA A 281 38.67 40.62 20.15
C ALA A 281 39.81 41.44 19.54
N TYR A 282 40.56 40.87 18.58
CA TYR A 282 41.59 41.60 17.85
C TYR A 282 41.03 42.82 17.08
N LEU A 283 39.87 42.65 16.43
CA LEU A 283 39.19 43.73 15.70
C LEU A 283 38.65 44.81 16.66
N VAL A 284 38.13 44.43 17.83
CA VAL A 284 37.63 45.35 18.85
C VAL A 284 38.79 46.18 19.43
N ILE A 285 39.92 45.55 19.79
CA ILE A 285 41.11 46.25 20.30
C ILE A 285 41.64 47.27 19.27
N ASN A 286 41.58 46.96 17.99
CA ASN A 286 41.96 47.87 16.90
C ASN A 286 40.86 48.90 16.52
N GLY A 287 39.78 48.98 17.26
CA GLY A 287 38.69 49.95 17.02
C GLY A 287 37.89 49.75 15.71
N LYS A 288 38.04 48.58 15.05
CA LYS A 288 37.33 48.28 13.79
C LYS A 288 35.91 47.77 14.00
N VAL A 289 35.65 47.17 15.15
CA VAL A 289 34.37 46.55 15.51
C VAL A 289 34.05 46.93 16.96
N ASN A 290 32.77 47.12 17.29
CA ASN A 290 32.37 47.36 18.67
C ASN A 290 32.06 46.02 19.40
N VAL A 291 32.03 46.05 20.73
CA VAL A 291 31.83 44.87 21.60
C VAL A 291 30.47 44.21 21.30
N GLY A 292 29.42 44.98 21.06
CA GLY A 292 28.11 44.47 20.77
C GLY A 292 28.03 43.72 19.43
N ALA A 293 28.76 44.16 18.41
CA ALA A 293 28.87 43.43 17.16
C ALA A 293 29.54 42.06 17.35
N LEU A 294 30.60 42.00 18.20
CA LEU A 294 31.22 40.71 18.54
C LEU A 294 30.20 39.74 19.20
N VAL A 295 29.40 40.23 20.15
CA VAL A 295 28.37 39.43 20.79
C VAL A 295 27.30 38.97 19.81
N ALA A 296 26.86 39.84 18.89
CA ALA A 296 25.90 39.46 17.82
C ALA A 296 26.47 38.37 16.90
N PHE A 297 27.75 38.47 16.51
CA PHE A 297 28.42 37.46 15.68
C PHE A 297 28.51 36.08 16.37
N ILE A 298 28.83 36.08 17.65
CA ILE A 298 28.82 34.85 18.47
C ILE A 298 27.42 34.17 18.40
N MET A 299 26.35 34.94 18.49
CA MET A 299 24.99 34.39 18.39
C MET A 299 24.67 33.91 16.98
N TYR A 300 25.05 34.64 15.93
CA TYR A 300 24.88 34.19 14.55
C TYR A 300 25.57 32.86 14.29
N THR A 301 26.77 32.65 14.84
CA THR A 301 27.47 31.35 14.71
C THR A 301 26.67 30.20 15.27
N LYS A 302 26.02 30.40 16.43
CA LYS A 302 25.14 29.37 17.01
C LYS A 302 23.90 29.11 16.16
N LEU A 303 23.35 30.12 15.48
CA LEU A 303 22.21 29.99 14.61
C LEU A 303 22.50 29.19 13.31
N PHE A 304 23.79 29.07 12.92
CA PHE A 304 24.18 28.27 11.76
C PHE A 304 24.00 26.75 11.96
N SER A 305 24.12 26.27 13.18
CA SER A 305 24.15 24.82 13.47
C SER A 305 22.83 24.13 13.15
N GLY A 306 21.70 24.71 13.56
CA GLY A 306 20.39 24.13 13.38
C GLY A 306 20.00 23.86 11.90
N PRO A 307 20.10 24.85 11.00
CA PRO A 307 19.87 24.66 9.58
C PRO A 307 20.75 23.60 8.93
N LEU A 308 22.03 23.53 9.31
CA LEU A 308 22.97 22.53 8.78
C LEU A 308 22.59 21.10 9.18
N GLU A 309 22.27 20.89 10.48
CA GLU A 309 21.79 19.60 10.97
C GLU A 309 20.46 19.20 10.28
N SER A 310 19.57 20.16 10.09
CA SER A 310 18.30 19.95 9.43
C SER A 310 18.48 19.50 7.99
N ILE A 311 19.33 20.15 7.22
CA ILE A 311 19.62 19.78 5.82
C ILE A 311 20.28 18.39 5.77
N ALA A 312 21.25 18.11 6.64
CA ALA A 312 21.93 16.81 6.70
C ALA A 312 20.94 15.65 6.98
N ASN A 313 20.03 15.85 7.94
CA ASN A 313 18.99 14.87 8.25
C ASN A 313 17.97 14.72 7.11
N GLY A 314 17.57 15.82 6.48
CA GLY A 314 16.63 15.82 5.37
C GLY A 314 17.13 15.05 4.13
N MET A 315 18.44 15.02 3.89
CA MET A 315 19.03 14.28 2.75
C MET A 315 18.77 12.76 2.82
N SER A 316 18.81 12.15 4.00
CA SER A 316 18.52 10.72 4.15
C SER A 316 17.04 10.40 3.93
N MET A 317 16.15 11.32 4.34
CA MET A 317 14.70 11.18 4.15
C MET A 317 14.32 11.29 2.68
N ILE A 318 15.00 12.13 1.89
CA ILE A 318 14.76 12.23 0.43
C ILE A 318 14.96 10.89 -0.25
N GLN A 319 16.00 10.14 0.08
CA GLN A 319 16.26 8.84 -0.56
C GLN A 319 15.16 7.82 -0.24
N SER A 320 14.70 7.76 1.00
CA SER A 320 13.57 6.91 1.41
C SER A 320 12.29 7.29 0.68
N THR A 321 12.01 8.59 0.58
CA THR A 321 10.84 9.14 -0.12
C THR A 321 10.85 8.78 -1.61
N ILE A 322 12.00 8.95 -2.27
CA ILE A 322 12.14 8.61 -3.69
C ILE A 322 11.89 7.12 -3.92
N ALA A 323 12.37 6.26 -3.03
CA ALA A 323 12.15 4.82 -3.13
C ALA A 323 10.67 4.45 -2.97
N SER A 324 9.98 4.98 -1.95
CA SER A 324 8.55 4.76 -1.73
C SER A 324 7.69 5.37 -2.83
N ALA A 325 8.00 6.60 -3.25
CA ALA A 325 7.29 7.27 -4.34
C ALA A 325 7.44 6.53 -5.66
N ARG A 326 8.62 5.96 -5.94
CA ARG A 326 8.81 5.13 -7.14
C ARG A 326 7.87 3.94 -7.15
N ARG A 327 7.75 3.18 -6.06
CA ARG A 327 6.83 2.03 -5.95
C ARG A 327 5.36 2.43 -6.10
N VAL A 328 4.97 3.56 -5.49
CA VAL A 328 3.61 4.10 -5.62
C VAL A 328 3.32 4.53 -7.05
N TYR A 329 4.24 5.25 -7.70
CA TYR A 329 4.03 5.70 -9.08
C TYR A 329 4.14 4.56 -10.09
N GLU A 330 5.00 3.56 -9.89
CA GLU A 330 5.02 2.35 -10.70
C GLU A 330 3.68 1.61 -10.64
N TYR A 331 3.03 1.58 -9.48
CA TYR A 331 1.69 1.04 -9.34
C TYR A 331 0.64 1.91 -10.06
N LEU A 332 0.66 3.23 -9.88
CA LEU A 332 -0.29 4.14 -10.54
C LEU A 332 -0.14 4.15 -12.07
N ASP A 333 1.06 3.95 -12.58
CA ASP A 333 1.35 3.89 -14.02
C ASP A 333 1.23 2.48 -14.61
N GLY A 334 0.92 1.48 -13.76
CA GLY A 334 0.70 0.10 -14.19
C GLY A 334 -0.47 -0.02 -15.16
N GLU A 335 -0.56 -1.18 -15.80
CA GLU A 335 -1.63 -1.49 -16.76
C GLU A 335 -3.01 -1.26 -16.12
N GLU A 336 -3.94 -0.74 -16.92
CA GLU A 336 -5.37 -0.65 -16.60
C GLU A 336 -6.16 -1.48 -17.60
N MET A 337 -7.28 -2.02 -17.14
CA MET A 337 -8.24 -2.64 -18.04
C MET A 337 -8.88 -1.56 -18.91
N GLU A 338 -8.92 -1.81 -20.22
CA GLU A 338 -9.75 -0.96 -21.10
C GLU A 338 -11.21 -1.14 -20.70
N GLU A 339 -11.85 -0.05 -20.33
CA GLU A 339 -13.28 -0.03 -20.02
C GLU A 339 -14.05 0.52 -21.22
N ILE A 340 -15.06 -0.25 -21.63
CA ILE A 340 -16.12 0.18 -22.54
C ILE A 340 -17.26 0.67 -21.64
N GLU A 341 -17.93 1.74 -22.00
CA GLU A 341 -19.08 2.23 -21.24
C GLU A 341 -20.19 1.15 -21.21
N PRO A 342 -20.77 0.86 -20.03
CA PRO A 342 -21.84 -0.14 -19.92
C PRO A 342 -23.07 0.28 -20.73
N GLU A 343 -23.61 -0.64 -21.51
CA GLU A 343 -24.89 -0.43 -22.22
C GLU A 343 -26.09 -0.50 -21.26
N GLY A 344 -25.92 -1.19 -20.10
CA GLY A 344 -26.96 -1.45 -19.10
C GLY A 344 -28.08 -2.36 -19.60
N ASN A 345 -28.73 -3.10 -18.71
CA ASN A 345 -29.89 -3.94 -18.96
C ASN A 345 -29.83 -4.83 -20.24
N VAL A 346 -28.76 -5.63 -20.38
CA VAL A 346 -28.67 -6.61 -21.46
C VAL A 346 -29.55 -7.80 -21.09
N SER A 347 -30.70 -7.94 -21.78
CA SER A 347 -31.53 -9.14 -21.63
C SER A 347 -30.82 -10.33 -22.26
N VAL A 348 -30.50 -11.35 -21.46
CA VAL A 348 -29.73 -12.52 -21.85
C VAL A 348 -30.59 -13.79 -21.71
N LYS A 349 -30.61 -14.64 -22.76
CA LYS A 349 -31.26 -15.96 -22.74
C LYS A 349 -30.33 -17.03 -22.16
N GLY A 350 -29.02 -16.85 -22.32
CA GLY A 350 -28.00 -17.72 -21.76
C GLY A 350 -27.38 -18.72 -22.74
N ALA A 351 -27.45 -18.50 -24.07
CA ALA A 351 -26.62 -19.26 -25.00
C ALA A 351 -25.18 -18.83 -24.93
N VAL A 352 -24.23 -19.77 -24.93
CA VAL A 352 -22.80 -19.50 -24.86
C VAL A 352 -22.04 -20.28 -25.93
N ASP A 353 -21.24 -19.59 -26.74
CA ASP A 353 -20.39 -20.17 -27.75
C ASP A 353 -18.92 -19.82 -27.53
N PHE A 354 -18.05 -20.82 -27.53
CA PHE A 354 -16.61 -20.67 -27.68
C PHE A 354 -16.25 -21.05 -29.12
N VAL A 355 -15.61 -20.15 -29.85
CA VAL A 355 -15.23 -20.34 -31.25
C VAL A 355 -13.71 -20.17 -31.38
N ASP A 356 -13.00 -21.28 -31.62
CA ASP A 356 -11.55 -21.36 -31.80
C ASP A 356 -10.74 -20.62 -30.72
N VAL A 357 -11.20 -20.66 -29.45
CA VAL A 357 -10.63 -19.93 -28.35
C VAL A 357 -9.27 -20.53 -27.96
N CYS A 358 -8.25 -19.68 -27.95
CA CYS A 358 -6.92 -20.00 -27.44
C CYS A 358 -6.55 -19.07 -26.28
N PHE A 359 -5.91 -19.63 -25.24
CA PHE A 359 -5.53 -18.87 -24.07
C PHE A 359 -4.24 -19.42 -23.43
N SER A 360 -3.48 -18.51 -22.81
CA SER A 360 -2.40 -18.84 -21.87
C SER A 360 -2.15 -17.69 -20.90
N TYR A 361 -1.79 -18.02 -19.66
CA TYR A 361 -1.40 -17.03 -18.64
C TYR A 361 -0.03 -16.38 -18.93
N THR A 362 0.88 -17.15 -19.58
CA THR A 362 2.22 -16.69 -19.97
C THR A 362 2.45 -17.00 -21.45
N ASP A 363 3.30 -16.20 -22.12
CA ASP A 363 3.54 -16.38 -23.57
C ASP A 363 4.21 -17.72 -23.93
N ASP A 364 4.91 -18.33 -22.99
CA ASP A 364 5.73 -19.52 -23.21
C ASP A 364 4.98 -20.85 -23.00
N LYS A 365 3.73 -20.83 -22.47
CA LYS A 365 2.96 -22.04 -22.14
C LYS A 365 1.51 -21.88 -22.59
N PRO A 366 1.14 -22.35 -23.79
CA PRO A 366 -0.26 -22.44 -24.18
C PRO A 366 -0.99 -23.35 -23.18
N LEU A 367 -2.20 -22.97 -22.78
CA LEU A 367 -3.02 -23.72 -21.82
C LEU A 367 -4.33 -24.17 -22.45
N ILE A 368 -4.98 -23.33 -23.24
CA ILE A 368 -6.18 -23.69 -23.99
C ILE A 368 -5.88 -23.44 -25.46
N GLU A 369 -6.15 -24.45 -26.30
CA GLU A 369 -5.95 -24.39 -27.74
C GLU A 369 -7.20 -24.86 -28.48
N ASN A 370 -7.71 -24.00 -29.37
CA ASN A 370 -8.84 -24.29 -30.27
C ASN A 370 -10.07 -24.82 -29.54
N LEU A 371 -10.46 -24.23 -28.41
CA LEU A 371 -11.65 -24.59 -27.68
C LEU A 371 -12.89 -24.19 -28.52
N ASN A 372 -13.66 -25.17 -28.88
CA ASN A 372 -14.96 -25.03 -29.55
C ASN A 372 -16.04 -25.69 -28.69
N LEU A 373 -17.06 -24.91 -28.29
CA LEU A 373 -18.15 -25.37 -27.45
C LEU A 373 -19.41 -24.58 -27.79
N HIS A 374 -20.52 -25.27 -27.98
CA HIS A 374 -21.83 -24.66 -28.10
C HIS A 374 -22.71 -25.09 -26.93
N VAL A 375 -23.32 -24.13 -26.25
CA VAL A 375 -24.23 -24.34 -25.11
C VAL A 375 -25.54 -23.62 -25.38
N SER A 376 -26.65 -24.38 -25.34
CA SER A 376 -28.00 -23.83 -25.49
C SER A 376 -28.50 -23.23 -24.15
N PRO A 377 -29.45 -22.27 -24.21
CA PRO A 377 -30.05 -21.73 -22.99
C PRO A 377 -30.65 -22.83 -22.10
N GLY A 378 -30.35 -22.81 -20.82
CA GLY A 378 -30.86 -23.75 -19.83
C GLY A 378 -30.13 -25.09 -19.75
N GLU A 379 -29.05 -25.31 -20.53
CA GLU A 379 -28.24 -26.52 -20.44
C GLU A 379 -27.30 -26.49 -19.24
N LYS A 380 -27.06 -27.68 -18.65
CA LYS A 380 -26.09 -27.90 -17.57
C LYS A 380 -24.81 -28.50 -18.15
N ILE A 381 -23.70 -27.80 -17.97
CA ILE A 381 -22.37 -28.19 -18.43
C ILE A 381 -21.51 -28.58 -17.24
N ALA A 382 -21.08 -29.86 -17.16
CA ALA A 382 -20.14 -30.33 -16.19
C ALA A 382 -18.69 -30.24 -16.73
N ILE A 383 -17.81 -29.52 -16.06
CA ILE A 383 -16.39 -29.44 -16.41
C ILE A 383 -15.62 -30.39 -15.49
N VAL A 384 -15.03 -31.45 -16.08
CA VAL A 384 -14.36 -32.55 -15.38
C VAL A 384 -12.90 -32.65 -15.83
N GLY A 385 -12.01 -33.04 -14.95
CA GLY A 385 -10.61 -33.25 -15.31
C GLY A 385 -9.69 -33.23 -14.08
N PRO A 386 -8.43 -33.60 -14.23
CA PRO A 386 -7.45 -33.58 -13.14
C PRO A 386 -7.22 -32.17 -12.59
N THR A 387 -6.68 -32.10 -11.37
CA THR A 387 -6.26 -30.83 -10.78
C THR A 387 -5.18 -30.19 -11.66
N GLY A 388 -5.30 -28.90 -11.93
CA GLY A 388 -4.39 -28.18 -12.85
C GLY A 388 -4.70 -28.39 -14.34
N GLY A 389 -5.75 -29.15 -14.70
CA GLY A 389 -6.11 -29.44 -16.11
C GLY A 389 -6.66 -28.24 -16.90
N GLY A 390 -6.97 -27.10 -16.24
CA GLY A 390 -7.47 -25.88 -16.90
C GLY A 390 -8.97 -25.60 -16.69
N LYS A 391 -9.65 -26.33 -15.80
CA LYS A 391 -11.10 -26.15 -15.52
C LYS A 391 -11.47 -24.70 -15.14
N THR A 392 -10.80 -24.16 -14.13
CA THR A 392 -11.01 -22.78 -13.65
C THR A 392 -10.64 -21.74 -14.71
N THR A 393 -9.72 -22.08 -15.63
CA THR A 393 -9.31 -21.19 -16.71
C THR A 393 -10.45 -20.94 -17.71
N ILE A 394 -11.28 -21.94 -18.03
CA ILE A 394 -12.46 -21.78 -18.89
C ILE A 394 -13.42 -20.78 -18.23
N VAL A 395 -13.65 -20.91 -16.93
CA VAL A 395 -14.50 -19.99 -16.15
C VAL A 395 -13.92 -18.56 -16.16
N ASN A 396 -12.61 -18.43 -15.97
CA ASN A 396 -11.93 -17.13 -15.98
C ASN A 396 -12.05 -16.39 -17.31
N ILE A 397 -12.02 -17.14 -18.44
CA ILE A 397 -12.22 -16.58 -19.76
C ILE A 397 -13.70 -16.19 -19.95
N LEU A 398 -14.62 -17.04 -19.54
CA LEU A 398 -16.06 -16.81 -19.64
C LEU A 398 -16.50 -15.54 -18.89
N MET A 399 -15.96 -15.33 -17.65
CA MET A 399 -16.18 -14.13 -16.84
C MET A 399 -15.39 -12.90 -17.31
N ARG A 400 -14.60 -13.06 -18.38
CA ARG A 400 -13.70 -12.03 -18.87
C ARG A 400 -12.78 -11.46 -17.76
N PHE A 401 -12.32 -12.33 -16.84
CA PHE A 401 -11.22 -12.02 -15.93
C PHE A 401 -9.90 -11.93 -16.68
N TYR A 402 -9.80 -12.73 -17.76
CA TYR A 402 -8.72 -12.72 -18.72
C TYR A 402 -9.29 -12.71 -20.13
N ASP A 403 -8.70 -11.92 -21.01
CA ASP A 403 -9.08 -11.91 -22.43
C ASP A 403 -8.38 -13.08 -23.17
N SER A 404 -9.07 -13.71 -24.14
CA SER A 404 -8.51 -14.75 -25.00
C SER A 404 -7.41 -14.19 -25.90
N ARG A 405 -6.43 -15.03 -26.27
CA ARG A 405 -5.39 -14.64 -27.25
C ARG A 405 -5.91 -14.63 -28.67
N SER A 406 -6.76 -15.55 -28.99
CA SER A 406 -7.44 -15.66 -30.28
C SER A 406 -8.78 -16.39 -30.10
N GLY A 407 -9.62 -16.36 -31.11
CA GLY A 407 -10.97 -16.87 -31.05
C GLY A 407 -11.93 -15.88 -30.38
N LYS A 408 -13.17 -16.32 -30.17
CA LYS A 408 -14.24 -15.50 -29.60
C LYS A 408 -15.07 -16.28 -28.61
N VAL A 409 -15.50 -15.61 -27.54
CA VAL A 409 -16.57 -16.10 -26.66
C VAL A 409 -17.79 -15.24 -26.91
N LEU A 410 -18.90 -15.91 -27.28
CA LEU A 410 -20.14 -15.20 -27.56
C LEU A 410 -21.17 -15.57 -26.49
N VAL A 411 -21.95 -14.60 -26.05
CA VAL A 411 -23.15 -14.79 -25.23
C VAL A 411 -24.34 -14.26 -26.01
N ASP A 412 -25.30 -15.15 -26.28
CA ASP A 412 -26.43 -14.90 -27.17
C ASP A 412 -26.02 -14.31 -28.54
N GLY A 413 -24.88 -14.78 -29.09
CA GLY A 413 -24.33 -14.35 -30.36
C GLY A 413 -23.51 -13.03 -30.30
N LYS A 414 -23.43 -12.36 -29.15
CA LYS A 414 -22.60 -11.15 -28.95
C LYS A 414 -21.25 -11.52 -28.41
N ASP A 415 -20.19 -10.97 -29.00
CA ASP A 415 -18.81 -11.14 -28.52
C ASP A 415 -18.60 -10.40 -27.19
N ILE A 416 -18.19 -11.12 -26.13
CA ILE A 416 -17.97 -10.54 -24.81
C ILE A 416 -16.85 -9.50 -24.80
N THR A 417 -15.93 -9.54 -25.78
CA THR A 417 -14.85 -8.55 -25.88
C THR A 417 -15.34 -7.18 -26.36
N ALA A 418 -16.47 -7.15 -27.06
CA ALA A 418 -17.12 -5.93 -27.54
C ALA A 418 -18.05 -5.28 -26.50
N MET A 419 -18.29 -5.95 -25.36
CA MET A 419 -19.16 -5.48 -24.28
C MET A 419 -18.34 -4.87 -23.14
N SER A 420 -18.96 -4.10 -22.25
CA SER A 420 -18.30 -3.71 -21.01
C SER A 420 -18.06 -4.92 -20.10
N ARG A 421 -16.99 -4.90 -19.28
CA ARG A 421 -16.77 -5.98 -18.31
C ARG A 421 -17.88 -6.05 -17.25
N THR A 422 -18.49 -4.93 -16.95
CA THR A 422 -19.64 -4.84 -16.05
C THR A 422 -20.84 -5.56 -16.64
N ASP A 423 -21.23 -5.26 -17.90
CA ASP A 423 -22.33 -5.93 -18.57
C ASP A 423 -22.11 -7.44 -18.69
N VAL A 424 -20.87 -7.85 -19.04
CA VAL A 424 -20.52 -9.28 -19.10
C VAL A 424 -20.71 -9.95 -17.74
N ARG A 425 -20.18 -9.38 -16.66
CA ARG A 425 -20.27 -9.99 -15.32
C ARG A 425 -21.68 -10.00 -14.77
N GLU A 426 -22.49 -9.03 -15.15
CA GLU A 426 -23.91 -8.98 -14.78
C GLU A 426 -24.76 -10.11 -15.39
N MET A 427 -24.29 -10.80 -16.42
CA MET A 427 -24.95 -11.97 -16.98
C MET A 427 -24.78 -13.22 -16.14
N PHE A 428 -23.78 -13.25 -15.24
CA PHE A 428 -23.36 -14.43 -14.50
C PHE A 428 -23.65 -14.32 -13.01
N GLY A 429 -24.19 -15.40 -12.43
CA GLY A 429 -24.20 -15.65 -11.00
C GLY A 429 -23.09 -16.65 -10.65
N MET A 430 -22.33 -16.41 -9.58
CA MET A 430 -21.17 -17.23 -9.25
C MET A 430 -21.22 -17.73 -7.82
N VAL A 431 -20.99 -19.03 -7.64
CA VAL A 431 -20.75 -19.67 -6.33
C VAL A 431 -19.39 -20.33 -6.38
N LEU A 432 -18.44 -19.76 -5.63
CA LEU A 432 -17.04 -20.21 -5.59
C LEU A 432 -16.82 -21.34 -4.58
N GLN A 433 -15.77 -22.13 -4.78
CA GLN A 433 -15.28 -23.11 -3.84
C GLN A 433 -14.87 -22.46 -2.51
N ASP A 434 -14.05 -21.40 -2.60
CA ASP A 434 -13.66 -20.60 -1.43
C ASP A 434 -14.74 -19.56 -1.14
N THR A 435 -15.54 -19.84 -0.12
CA THR A 435 -16.64 -18.99 0.31
C THR A 435 -16.11 -17.75 1.02
N MET A 436 -16.10 -16.61 0.33
CA MET A 436 -15.70 -15.34 0.91
C MET A 436 -16.91 -14.58 1.47
N LEU A 437 -16.85 -14.27 2.78
CA LEU A 437 -17.78 -13.38 3.45
C LEU A 437 -17.04 -12.08 3.82
N PHE A 438 -17.77 -10.97 3.74
CA PHE A 438 -17.26 -9.66 4.15
C PHE A 438 -17.59 -9.40 5.62
N SER A 439 -16.74 -8.65 6.31
CA SER A 439 -17.08 -8.08 7.62
C SER A 439 -18.34 -7.24 7.50
N GLY A 440 -19.33 -7.52 8.34
CA GLY A 440 -20.64 -6.88 8.33
C GLY A 440 -21.72 -7.86 8.72
N SER A 441 -22.98 -7.46 8.61
CA SER A 441 -24.10 -8.31 9.00
C SER A 441 -24.36 -9.46 8.03
N VAL A 442 -25.10 -10.47 8.46
CA VAL A 442 -25.61 -11.53 7.60
C VAL A 442 -26.45 -10.92 6.46
N TYR A 443 -27.26 -9.90 6.78
CA TYR A 443 -28.02 -9.14 5.81
C TYR A 443 -27.13 -8.55 4.71
N ASP A 444 -26.10 -7.79 5.08
CA ASP A 444 -25.19 -7.15 4.12
C ASP A 444 -24.50 -8.17 3.23
N ASN A 445 -24.13 -9.31 3.80
CA ASN A 445 -23.48 -10.39 3.07
C ASN A 445 -24.41 -11.02 2.01
N ILE A 446 -25.71 -11.16 2.25
CA ILE A 446 -26.65 -11.64 1.24
C ILE A 446 -26.99 -10.50 0.26
N ALA A 447 -27.27 -9.28 0.76
CA ALA A 447 -27.62 -8.11 -0.03
C ALA A 447 -26.54 -7.73 -1.07
N TYR A 448 -25.28 -8.14 -0.85
CA TYR A 448 -24.18 -7.97 -1.80
C TYR A 448 -24.49 -8.55 -3.20
N GLY A 449 -25.42 -9.50 -3.31
CA GLY A 449 -25.83 -10.08 -4.60
C GLY A 449 -26.61 -9.13 -5.52
N LYS A 450 -27.22 -8.06 -4.98
CA LYS A 450 -28.04 -7.10 -5.75
C LYS A 450 -28.01 -5.72 -5.10
N GLU A 451 -27.53 -4.73 -5.83
CA GLU A 451 -27.53 -3.34 -5.35
C GLU A 451 -28.96 -2.85 -5.12
N GLY A 452 -29.19 -2.22 -3.95
CA GLY A 452 -30.51 -1.72 -3.56
C GLY A 452 -31.55 -2.79 -3.21
N ALA A 453 -31.12 -4.04 -2.90
CA ALA A 453 -32.01 -5.12 -2.49
C ALA A 453 -32.83 -4.72 -1.24
N THR A 454 -34.13 -5.02 -1.28
CA THR A 454 -35.03 -4.82 -0.13
C THR A 454 -34.84 -5.94 0.90
N ARG A 455 -35.23 -5.69 2.16
CA ARG A 455 -35.14 -6.71 3.22
C ARG A 455 -35.96 -7.96 2.88
N ASP A 456 -37.10 -7.77 2.26
CA ASP A 456 -37.97 -8.89 1.85
C ASP A 456 -37.34 -9.76 0.76
N GLU A 457 -36.66 -9.15 -0.22
CA GLU A 457 -35.90 -9.88 -1.25
C GLU A 457 -34.73 -10.69 -0.64
N VAL A 458 -34.02 -10.12 0.31
CA VAL A 458 -32.94 -10.81 1.03
C VAL A 458 -33.47 -11.99 1.83
N MET A 459 -34.59 -11.81 2.55
CA MET A 459 -35.24 -12.88 3.31
C MET A 459 -35.79 -13.98 2.39
N GLU A 460 -36.32 -13.64 1.23
CA GLU A 460 -36.79 -14.60 0.23
C GLU A 460 -35.61 -15.41 -0.36
N ALA A 461 -34.50 -14.75 -0.66
CA ALA A 461 -33.27 -15.42 -1.12
C ALA A 461 -32.72 -16.39 -0.06
N ALA A 462 -32.71 -15.99 1.21
CA ALA A 462 -32.31 -16.84 2.32
C ALA A 462 -33.20 -18.07 2.47
N ARG A 463 -34.52 -17.91 2.32
CA ARG A 463 -35.48 -19.04 2.32
C ARG A 463 -35.25 -20.01 1.16
N LYS A 464 -35.03 -19.51 -0.06
CA LYS A 464 -34.69 -20.35 -1.22
C LYS A 464 -33.35 -21.06 -1.05
N ALA A 465 -32.43 -20.47 -0.33
CA ALA A 465 -31.15 -21.10 0.00
C ALA A 465 -31.22 -22.02 1.26
N HIS A 466 -32.40 -22.21 1.85
CA HIS A 466 -32.63 -23.04 3.04
C HIS A 466 -31.75 -22.68 4.25
N ILE A 467 -31.39 -21.39 4.40
CA ILE A 467 -30.54 -20.91 5.49
C ILE A 467 -31.31 -20.04 6.50
N ASP A 468 -32.55 -19.71 6.22
CA ASP A 468 -33.43 -18.87 7.07
C ASP A 468 -33.53 -19.40 8.51
N SER A 469 -33.76 -20.68 8.70
CA SER A 469 -33.85 -21.30 10.02
C SER A 469 -32.56 -21.18 10.84
N PHE A 470 -31.40 -21.19 10.18
CA PHE A 470 -30.13 -20.92 10.86
C PHE A 470 -30.01 -19.43 11.25
N ILE A 471 -30.36 -18.53 10.32
CA ILE A 471 -30.31 -17.09 10.58
C ILE A 471 -31.23 -16.71 11.74
N ASP A 472 -32.44 -17.25 11.79
CA ASP A 472 -33.40 -17.02 12.87
C ASP A 472 -32.92 -17.54 14.23
N ALA A 473 -32.05 -18.55 14.26
CA ALA A 473 -31.43 -19.06 15.47
C ALA A 473 -30.25 -18.21 15.97
N LEU A 474 -29.75 -17.26 15.18
CA LEU A 474 -28.67 -16.35 15.59
C LEU A 474 -29.20 -15.29 16.57
N PRO A 475 -28.37 -14.79 17.51
CA PRO A 475 -28.80 -13.84 18.54
C PRO A 475 -29.49 -12.58 18.01
N ASN A 476 -29.04 -12.07 16.86
CA ASN A 476 -29.57 -10.87 16.20
C ASN A 476 -30.17 -11.18 14.82
N GLY A 477 -30.43 -12.47 14.49
CA GLY A 477 -30.96 -12.84 13.18
C GLY A 477 -30.11 -12.31 12.02
N TYR A 478 -30.75 -11.66 11.07
CA TYR A 478 -30.08 -11.05 9.90
C TYR A 478 -29.09 -9.95 10.23
N ASP A 479 -29.23 -9.30 11.38
CA ASP A 479 -28.36 -8.20 11.82
C ASP A 479 -27.16 -8.74 12.64
N THR A 480 -26.93 -10.06 12.67
CA THR A 480 -25.78 -10.68 13.33
C THR A 480 -24.51 -10.37 12.54
N GLU A 481 -23.51 -9.81 13.23
CA GLU A 481 -22.20 -9.49 12.66
C GLU A 481 -21.37 -10.76 12.39
N ILE A 482 -20.79 -10.81 11.18
CA ILE A 482 -19.82 -11.82 10.77
C ILE A 482 -18.42 -11.28 11.01
N ASN A 483 -17.61 -12.01 11.79
CA ASN A 483 -16.22 -11.61 12.09
C ASN A 483 -15.34 -11.67 10.84
N GLU A 484 -14.24 -10.91 10.83
CA GLU A 484 -13.26 -10.89 9.72
C GLU A 484 -12.80 -12.31 9.33
N ASP A 485 -12.51 -13.16 10.31
CA ASP A 485 -12.11 -14.56 10.08
C ASP A 485 -13.31 -15.47 9.81
N SER A 486 -14.54 -14.96 9.89
CA SER A 486 -15.80 -15.71 9.75
C SER A 486 -15.83 -17.00 10.60
N THR A 487 -15.19 -17.00 11.78
CA THR A 487 -15.07 -18.19 12.66
C THR A 487 -16.34 -18.53 13.39
N ASN A 488 -17.30 -17.60 13.45
CA ASN A 488 -18.60 -17.77 14.08
C ASN A 488 -19.63 -18.48 13.18
N ILE A 489 -19.26 -18.85 11.95
CA ILE A 489 -20.13 -19.52 10.96
C ILE A 489 -19.41 -20.74 10.40
N SER A 490 -20.11 -21.90 10.32
CA SER A 490 -19.53 -23.12 9.75
C SER A 490 -19.32 -23.04 8.24
N ALA A 491 -18.44 -23.87 7.68
CA ALA A 491 -18.14 -23.90 6.25
C ALA A 491 -19.41 -24.12 5.40
N GLY A 492 -20.30 -25.02 5.82
CA GLY A 492 -21.56 -25.25 5.10
C GLY A 492 -22.51 -24.06 5.15
N GLN A 493 -22.60 -23.36 6.29
CA GLN A 493 -23.41 -22.16 6.44
C GLN A 493 -22.86 -21.01 5.58
N LYS A 494 -21.51 -20.83 5.51
CA LYS A 494 -20.89 -19.87 4.58
C LYS A 494 -21.29 -20.16 3.14
N GLN A 495 -21.30 -21.42 2.74
CA GLN A 495 -21.67 -21.82 1.39
C GLN A 495 -23.13 -21.52 1.09
N LEU A 496 -24.06 -21.82 2.01
CA LEU A 496 -25.47 -21.48 1.86
C LEU A 496 -25.69 -19.96 1.77
N LEU A 497 -24.94 -19.13 2.52
CA LEU A 497 -24.98 -17.68 2.38
C LEU A 497 -24.54 -17.22 0.98
N THR A 498 -23.50 -17.83 0.41
CA THR A 498 -23.07 -17.49 -0.96
C THR A 498 -24.07 -17.96 -2.02
N ILE A 499 -24.76 -19.07 -1.78
CA ILE A 499 -25.88 -19.52 -2.63
C ILE A 499 -27.06 -18.54 -2.53
N ALA A 500 -27.36 -18.02 -1.33
CA ALA A 500 -28.39 -16.99 -1.16
C ALA A 500 -28.05 -15.70 -1.96
N ARG A 501 -26.77 -15.30 -2.01
CA ARG A 501 -26.32 -14.21 -2.91
C ARG A 501 -26.64 -14.50 -4.37
N ALA A 502 -26.38 -15.72 -4.82
CA ALA A 502 -26.64 -16.13 -6.20
C ALA A 502 -28.15 -16.17 -6.50
N TYR A 503 -29.01 -16.57 -5.55
CA TYR A 503 -30.45 -16.46 -5.69
C TYR A 503 -30.91 -15.01 -5.80
N LEU A 504 -30.37 -14.13 -4.94
CA LEU A 504 -30.73 -12.71 -4.95
C LEU A 504 -30.31 -12.01 -6.23
N SER A 505 -29.15 -12.38 -6.80
CA SER A 505 -28.64 -11.80 -8.04
C SER A 505 -29.48 -12.14 -9.26
N ASP A 506 -30.20 -13.26 -9.23
CA ASP A 506 -31.14 -13.77 -10.25
C ASP A 506 -30.59 -13.72 -11.69
N ARG A 507 -29.37 -14.21 -11.90
CA ARG A 507 -28.69 -14.16 -13.19
C ARG A 507 -29.02 -15.35 -14.06
N PRO A 508 -29.10 -15.20 -15.42
CA PRO A 508 -29.49 -16.25 -16.35
C PRO A 508 -28.41 -17.33 -16.56
N ILE A 509 -27.15 -17.02 -16.33
CA ILE A 509 -26.05 -17.97 -16.46
C ILE A 509 -25.38 -18.14 -15.09
N LEU A 510 -25.15 -19.38 -14.69
CA LEU A 510 -24.54 -19.72 -13.40
C LEU A 510 -23.15 -20.35 -13.58
N ILE A 511 -22.23 -20.00 -12.71
CA ILE A 511 -20.93 -20.66 -12.57
C ILE A 511 -20.84 -21.19 -11.14
N LEU A 512 -20.71 -22.51 -11.02
CA LEU A 512 -20.72 -23.20 -9.74
C LEU A 512 -19.43 -24.02 -9.60
N ASP A 513 -18.70 -23.82 -8.50
CA ASP A 513 -17.56 -24.65 -8.13
C ASP A 513 -17.94 -25.52 -6.92
N GLU A 514 -18.02 -26.83 -7.14
CA GLU A 514 -18.70 -27.79 -6.26
C GLU A 514 -17.79 -28.39 -5.15
N ALA A 515 -16.57 -27.95 -5.00
CA ALA A 515 -15.66 -28.52 -4.01
C ALA A 515 -16.11 -28.19 -2.56
N THR A 516 -16.82 -29.15 -1.93
CA THR A 516 -17.18 -29.09 -0.51
C THR A 516 -16.18 -29.93 0.29
N SER A 517 -15.13 -29.34 0.81
CA SER A 517 -14.26 -29.94 1.81
C SER A 517 -14.70 -29.50 3.21
N ASN A 518 -14.79 -30.44 4.17
CA ASN A 518 -15.05 -30.19 5.60
C ASN A 518 -16.51 -29.76 5.95
N VAL A 519 -17.51 -30.27 5.25
CA VAL A 519 -18.93 -30.09 5.57
C VAL A 519 -19.53 -31.43 6.02
N ASP A 520 -20.40 -31.41 7.01
CA ASP A 520 -21.12 -32.62 7.43
C ASP A 520 -22.10 -33.10 6.35
N THR A 521 -22.38 -34.41 6.33
CA THR A 521 -23.18 -35.06 5.27
C THR A 521 -24.60 -34.48 5.13
N ARG A 522 -25.24 -34.05 6.22
CA ARG A 522 -26.59 -33.47 6.17
C ARG A 522 -26.59 -32.10 5.49
N THR A 523 -25.68 -31.24 5.90
CA THR A 523 -25.51 -29.91 5.30
C THR A 523 -25.04 -30.03 3.84
N GLU A 524 -24.22 -31.02 3.54
CA GLU A 524 -23.78 -31.31 2.18
C GLU A 524 -24.95 -31.67 1.24
N LEU A 525 -25.86 -32.53 1.68
CA LEU A 525 -27.10 -32.86 0.92
C LEU A 525 -27.98 -31.63 0.71
N LEU A 526 -28.11 -30.78 1.74
CA LEU A 526 -28.88 -29.54 1.64
C LEU A 526 -28.28 -28.58 0.62
N ILE A 527 -26.94 -28.38 0.65
CA ILE A 527 -26.23 -27.56 -0.34
C ILE A 527 -26.48 -28.08 -1.75
N GLN A 528 -26.39 -29.40 -1.96
CA GLN A 528 -26.63 -30.02 -3.26
C GLN A 528 -28.04 -29.76 -3.76
N GLN A 529 -29.06 -30.02 -2.94
CA GLN A 529 -30.45 -29.75 -3.25
C GLN A 529 -30.67 -28.28 -3.63
N THR A 530 -30.14 -27.38 -2.84
CA THR A 530 -30.22 -25.93 -3.04
C THR A 530 -29.56 -25.51 -4.36
N MET A 531 -28.38 -26.07 -4.67
CA MET A 531 -27.70 -25.82 -5.96
C MET A 531 -28.50 -26.37 -7.15
N ASP A 532 -29.06 -27.58 -7.05
CA ASP A 532 -29.91 -28.17 -8.10
C ASP A 532 -31.17 -27.33 -8.36
N GLU A 533 -31.75 -26.75 -7.30
CA GLU A 533 -32.89 -25.84 -7.42
C GLU A 533 -32.47 -24.50 -8.06
N LEU A 534 -31.32 -23.95 -7.68
CA LEU A 534 -30.77 -22.71 -8.24
C LEU A 534 -30.53 -22.85 -9.77
N MET A 535 -30.09 -24.03 -10.24
CA MET A 535 -29.80 -24.27 -11.65
C MET A 535 -31.04 -24.44 -12.52
N LYS A 536 -32.24 -24.71 -11.97
CA LYS A 536 -33.47 -24.96 -12.76
C LYS A 536 -33.78 -23.75 -13.65
N GLY A 537 -33.87 -24.00 -14.95
CA GLY A 537 -34.24 -23.01 -15.96
C GLY A 537 -33.11 -22.00 -16.30
N ARG A 538 -31.89 -22.21 -15.83
CA ARG A 538 -30.72 -21.38 -16.12
C ARG A 538 -29.63 -22.20 -16.79
N THR A 539 -28.81 -21.53 -17.60
CA THR A 539 -27.59 -22.16 -18.14
C THR A 539 -26.56 -22.26 -17.01
N ALA A 540 -25.98 -23.43 -16.77
CA ALA A 540 -25.08 -23.65 -15.64
C ALA A 540 -23.76 -24.31 -16.07
N PHE A 541 -22.63 -23.67 -15.75
CA PHE A 541 -21.30 -24.24 -15.85
C PHE A 541 -20.87 -24.71 -14.46
N VAL A 542 -20.67 -26.02 -14.29
CA VAL A 542 -20.34 -26.61 -13.00
C VAL A 542 -18.97 -27.26 -13.06
N ILE A 543 -18.02 -26.81 -12.23
CA ILE A 543 -16.78 -27.55 -12.00
C ILE A 543 -17.15 -28.70 -11.06
N ALA A 544 -17.41 -29.86 -11.67
CA ALA A 544 -18.02 -30.97 -10.99
C ALA A 544 -16.98 -31.84 -10.27
N HIS A 545 -17.21 -32.05 -8.98
CA HIS A 545 -16.47 -32.97 -8.12
C HIS A 545 -17.35 -34.11 -7.59
N ARG A 546 -18.66 -34.09 -7.92
CA ARG A 546 -19.66 -35.08 -7.46
C ARG A 546 -20.24 -35.88 -8.60
N LEU A 547 -20.53 -37.16 -8.29
CA LEU A 547 -21.05 -38.11 -9.24
C LEU A 547 -22.42 -37.67 -9.81
N SER A 548 -23.33 -37.29 -8.92
CA SER A 548 -24.71 -36.88 -9.30
C SER A 548 -24.72 -35.67 -10.24
N THR A 549 -23.86 -34.70 -10.03
CA THR A 549 -23.75 -33.50 -10.89
C THR A 549 -23.22 -33.87 -12.27
N ILE A 550 -22.23 -34.79 -12.32
CA ILE A 550 -21.65 -35.25 -13.59
C ILE A 550 -22.67 -36.08 -14.41
N GLU A 551 -23.36 -37.01 -13.75
CA GLU A 551 -24.32 -37.89 -14.41
C GLU A 551 -25.54 -37.17 -14.97
N ASN A 552 -26.01 -36.12 -14.26
CA ASN A 552 -27.18 -35.32 -14.64
C ASN A 552 -26.87 -34.12 -15.54
N ALA A 553 -25.63 -33.96 -16.00
CA ALA A 553 -25.25 -32.90 -16.92
C ALA A 553 -25.70 -33.20 -18.35
N ASP A 554 -26.17 -32.17 -19.07
CA ASP A 554 -26.54 -32.27 -20.48
C ASP A 554 -25.29 -32.44 -21.36
N VAL A 555 -24.19 -31.76 -20.98
CA VAL A 555 -22.89 -31.86 -21.64
C VAL A 555 -21.79 -31.98 -20.58
N ILE A 556 -20.89 -32.92 -20.79
CA ILE A 556 -19.66 -33.07 -19.98
C ILE A 556 -18.48 -32.66 -20.84
N LEU A 557 -17.69 -31.74 -20.32
CA LEU A 557 -16.40 -31.33 -20.88
C LEU A 557 -15.26 -31.96 -20.07
N VAL A 558 -14.49 -32.80 -20.72
CA VAL A 558 -13.31 -33.41 -20.09
C VAL A 558 -12.07 -32.61 -20.48
N VAL A 559 -11.49 -31.96 -19.49
CA VAL A 559 -10.36 -31.05 -19.68
C VAL A 559 -9.09 -31.69 -19.12
N ASP A 560 -8.06 -31.82 -19.94
CA ASP A 560 -6.75 -32.31 -19.55
C ASP A 560 -5.64 -31.48 -20.20
N ASN A 561 -4.67 -31.03 -19.40
CA ASN A 561 -3.57 -30.18 -19.84
C ASN A 561 -4.02 -28.97 -20.69
N GLY A 562 -5.20 -28.41 -20.35
CA GLY A 562 -5.78 -27.25 -21.02
C GLY A 562 -6.54 -27.54 -22.33
N HIS A 563 -6.62 -28.79 -22.74
CA HIS A 563 -7.40 -29.19 -23.92
C HIS A 563 -8.71 -29.84 -23.51
N VAL A 564 -9.79 -29.57 -24.25
CA VAL A 564 -10.99 -30.36 -24.18
C VAL A 564 -10.76 -31.64 -24.96
N VAL A 565 -10.44 -32.72 -24.23
CA VAL A 565 -10.08 -34.02 -24.84
C VAL A 565 -11.29 -34.86 -25.18
N GLU A 566 -12.38 -34.69 -24.44
CA GLU A 566 -13.66 -35.40 -24.68
C GLU A 566 -14.83 -34.46 -24.40
N GLN A 567 -15.90 -34.60 -25.18
CA GLN A 567 -17.16 -33.90 -24.99
C GLN A 567 -18.32 -34.83 -25.32
N GLY A 568 -19.38 -34.78 -24.52
CA GLY A 568 -20.60 -35.58 -24.76
C GLY A 568 -21.37 -35.84 -23.48
N LYS A 569 -22.39 -36.71 -23.59
CA LYS A 569 -23.21 -37.14 -22.44
C LYS A 569 -22.49 -38.24 -21.64
N HIS A 570 -22.87 -38.39 -20.38
CA HIS A 570 -22.31 -39.38 -19.46
C HIS A 570 -22.25 -40.80 -20.08
N ALA A 571 -23.38 -41.33 -20.61
CA ALA A 571 -23.45 -42.65 -21.20
C ALA A 571 -22.57 -42.82 -22.45
N GLU A 572 -22.42 -41.76 -23.26
CA GLU A 572 -21.56 -41.75 -24.46
C GLU A 572 -20.08 -41.81 -24.09
N LEU A 573 -19.66 -40.97 -23.14
CA LEU A 573 -18.27 -40.89 -22.72
C LEU A 573 -17.82 -42.18 -21.99
N LEU A 574 -18.67 -42.79 -21.21
CA LEU A 574 -18.40 -44.12 -20.62
C LEU A 574 -18.16 -45.20 -21.69
N ARG A 575 -18.98 -45.22 -22.77
CA ARG A 575 -18.79 -46.19 -23.86
C ARG A 575 -17.51 -45.96 -24.64
N LYS A 576 -17.04 -44.71 -24.77
CA LYS A 576 -15.75 -44.39 -25.40
C LYS A 576 -14.55 -44.92 -24.65
N ASN A 577 -14.73 -45.28 -23.37
CA ASN A 577 -13.68 -45.81 -22.48
C ASN A 577 -12.39 -44.97 -22.48
N GLY A 578 -12.53 -43.65 -22.61
CA GLY A 578 -11.44 -42.66 -22.68
C GLY A 578 -11.00 -42.14 -21.31
N LEU A 579 -10.53 -40.88 -21.26
CA LEU A 579 -10.09 -40.25 -20.03
C LEU A 579 -11.25 -40.09 -19.03
N TYR A 580 -12.44 -39.73 -19.50
CA TYR A 580 -13.65 -39.64 -18.67
C TYR A 580 -13.91 -40.93 -17.92
N ALA A 581 -13.97 -42.05 -18.64
CA ALA A 581 -14.25 -43.35 -18.06
C ALA A 581 -13.16 -43.76 -17.03
N ARG A 582 -11.89 -43.39 -17.25
CA ARG A 582 -10.81 -43.62 -16.29
C ARG A 582 -10.99 -42.77 -15.01
N ILE A 583 -11.25 -41.47 -15.15
CA ILE A 583 -11.51 -40.57 -14.01
C ILE A 583 -12.72 -41.09 -13.22
N TYR A 584 -13.82 -41.35 -13.92
CA TYR A 584 -15.06 -41.85 -13.31
C TYR A 584 -14.82 -43.15 -12.52
N ASN A 585 -14.16 -44.14 -13.13
CA ASN A 585 -13.89 -45.43 -12.50
C ASN A 585 -12.90 -45.37 -11.35
N SER A 586 -11.98 -44.40 -11.36
CA SER A 586 -10.99 -44.21 -10.29
C SER A 586 -11.56 -43.49 -9.06
N GLN A 587 -12.45 -42.55 -9.27
CA GLN A 587 -13.06 -41.77 -8.19
C GLN A 587 -14.26 -42.49 -7.55
N TYR A 588 -14.97 -43.30 -8.35
CA TYR A 588 -16.22 -43.98 -7.94
C TYR A 588 -16.15 -45.50 -8.22
N PRO A 589 -15.54 -46.29 -7.30
CA PRO A 589 -15.47 -47.73 -7.42
C PRO A 589 -16.88 -48.38 -7.55
N LYS A 590 -16.93 -49.54 -8.18
CA LYS A 590 -18.21 -50.24 -8.49
C LYS A 590 -19.14 -50.42 -7.28
N ASP A 591 -18.61 -50.53 -6.08
CA ASP A 591 -19.38 -50.74 -4.84
C ASP A 591 -20.16 -49.52 -4.33
N GLN A 592 -19.86 -48.33 -4.85
CA GLN A 592 -20.57 -47.06 -4.52
C GLN A 592 -21.63 -46.66 -5.57
N ARG A 593 -21.86 -47.48 -6.59
CA ARG A 593 -22.77 -47.21 -7.74
C ARG A 593 -24.18 -47.70 -7.52
N VAL A 594 -24.57 -48.07 -6.35
CA VAL A 594 -25.90 -48.62 -6.08
C VAL A 594 -26.68 -47.66 -5.21
N SER A 595 -27.67 -47.19 -5.78
CA SER A 595 -29.04 -46.78 -5.45
C SER A 595 -29.39 -45.38 -5.85
#